data_cffd6239a62215ec1896eb8aedeab1b5
#
_entry.id   cffd6239a62215ec1896eb8aedeab1b5
#
_cell.length_a   1.000
_cell.length_b   1.000
_cell.length_c   1.000
_cell.angle_alpha   90.00
_cell.angle_beta   90.00
_cell.angle_gamma   90.00
#
_symmetry.space_group_name_H-M   'P 1'
#
loop_
_entity.id
_entity.type
_entity.pdbx_description
1 polymer ?
#
loop_
_entity_poly.entity_id
_entity_poly.type
_entity_poly.pdbx_seq_one_letter_code
_entity_poly.pdbx_strand_id
1 'polypeptide(L)'
;VMTKFANGDVALSISLTAIISLISIISVPFIIFKSANLLGVTDISSDITMTGIALKMALVVTVPVILGMIIRKFAENFVSSNISIIEKITTVLFVIVFATIWIEERENIFNYLKQAGFAVLVLNIVMMVLAYYIAKLLATGIKQRKCISIECGLQNGTLAIFVATQIFSDISYIIPTAAYALIMYLTGFIMIFILRRST
;
A
#
# COMPACT_ATOMS: atom_id res chain seq x y z
N VAL A 1 1.61 -5.04 -10.44
CA VAL A 1 1.45 -6.50 -10.71
C VAL A 1 -0.01 -6.91 -10.62
N MET A 2 -0.71 -6.63 -9.51
CA MET A 2 -2.11 -7.04 -9.28
C MET A 2 -3.07 -6.46 -10.33
N THR A 3 -2.91 -5.18 -10.69
CA THR A 3 -3.69 -4.51 -11.75
C THR A 3 -3.55 -5.20 -13.11
N LYS A 4 -2.33 -5.68 -13.44
CA LYS A 4 -2.08 -6.47 -14.66
C LYS A 4 -2.87 -7.80 -14.66
N PHE A 5 -2.93 -8.47 -13.52
CA PHE A 5 -3.70 -9.72 -13.39
C PHE A 5 -5.21 -9.53 -13.56
N ALA A 6 -5.73 -8.34 -13.20
CA ALA A 6 -7.14 -7.99 -13.40
C ALA A 6 -7.47 -7.51 -14.81
N ASN A 7 -6.51 -7.45 -15.72
CA ASN A 7 -6.64 -6.78 -17.03
C ASN A 7 -7.01 -5.29 -16.89
N GLY A 8 -6.50 -4.63 -15.83
CA GLY A 8 -6.67 -3.20 -15.59
C GLY A 8 -5.64 -2.35 -16.33
N ASP A 9 -5.75 -1.03 -16.17
CA ASP A 9 -4.82 -0.06 -16.74
C ASP A 9 -3.54 0.05 -15.91
N VAL A 10 -2.47 -0.58 -16.38
CA VAL A 10 -1.18 -0.62 -15.68
C VAL A 10 -0.49 0.75 -15.65
N ALA A 11 -0.64 1.55 -16.71
CA ALA A 11 -0.04 2.89 -16.75
C ALA A 11 -0.68 3.81 -15.70
N LEU A 12 -2.00 3.75 -15.58
CA LEU A 12 -2.75 4.45 -14.54
C LEU A 12 -2.32 3.97 -13.13
N SER A 13 -2.17 2.65 -12.93
CA SER A 13 -1.72 2.07 -11.66
C SER A 13 -0.37 2.66 -11.21
N ILE A 14 0.61 2.67 -12.10
CA ILE A 14 1.94 3.23 -11.82
C ILE A 14 1.84 4.73 -11.48
N SER A 15 1.06 5.48 -12.26
CA SER A 15 0.88 6.91 -12.05
C SER A 15 0.19 7.22 -10.71
N LEU A 16 -0.87 6.48 -10.37
CA LEU A 16 -1.58 6.62 -9.10
C LEU A 16 -0.66 6.29 -7.92
N THR A 17 0.05 5.16 -7.98
CA THR A 17 0.98 4.77 -6.93
C THR A 17 2.05 5.85 -6.71
N ALA A 18 2.62 6.41 -7.78
CA ALA A 18 3.63 7.46 -7.68
C ALA A 18 3.07 8.74 -7.03
N ILE A 19 1.92 9.23 -7.53
CA ILE A 19 1.29 10.46 -7.03
C ILE A 19 0.85 10.30 -5.57
N ILE A 20 0.16 9.20 -5.24
CA ILE A 20 -0.32 8.95 -3.89
C ILE A 20 0.85 8.77 -2.92
N SER A 21 1.93 8.11 -3.33
CA SER A 21 3.13 7.98 -2.49
C SER A 21 3.74 9.34 -2.14
N LEU A 22 3.78 10.27 -3.08
CA LEU A 22 4.26 11.63 -2.82
C LEU A 22 3.31 12.41 -1.90
N ILE A 23 2.00 12.32 -2.14
CA ILE A 23 0.98 12.97 -1.31
C ILE A 23 1.01 12.39 0.12
N SER A 24 1.25 11.10 0.28
CA SER A 24 1.29 10.42 1.56
C SER A 24 2.37 10.95 2.50
N ILE A 25 3.47 11.50 1.99
CA ILE A 25 4.53 12.11 2.78
C ILE A 25 3.99 13.22 3.69
N ILE A 26 3.01 13.96 3.23
CA ILE A 26 2.38 15.06 3.97
C ILE A 26 1.08 14.60 4.64
N SER A 27 0.22 13.89 3.89
CA SER A 27 -1.11 13.55 4.37
C SER A 27 -1.10 12.52 5.51
N VAL A 28 -0.21 11.53 5.48
CA VAL A 28 -0.17 10.48 6.50
C VAL A 28 0.23 11.04 7.87
N PRO A 29 1.36 11.77 8.03
CA PRO A 29 1.69 12.40 9.31
C PRO A 29 0.58 13.33 9.81
N PHE A 30 0.03 14.16 8.91
CA PHE A 30 -1.05 15.08 9.27
C PHE A 30 -2.28 14.34 9.83
N ILE A 31 -2.74 13.29 9.15
CA ILE A 31 -3.90 12.50 9.58
C ILE A 31 -3.62 11.83 10.92
N ILE A 32 -2.45 11.20 11.09
CA ILE A 32 -2.10 10.49 12.32
C ILE A 32 -2.07 11.45 13.51
N PHE A 33 -1.32 12.56 13.42
CA PHE A 33 -1.23 13.51 14.52
C PHE A 33 -2.58 14.15 14.86
N LYS A 34 -3.39 14.45 13.83
CA LYS A 34 -4.72 15.00 14.03
C LYS A 34 -5.66 14.00 14.69
N SER A 35 -5.66 12.75 14.22
CA SER A 35 -6.47 11.67 14.78
C SER A 35 -6.06 11.33 16.21
N ALA A 36 -4.77 11.22 16.48
CA ALA A 36 -4.25 10.97 17.82
C ALA A 36 -4.70 12.05 18.81
N ASN A 37 -4.61 13.31 18.41
CA ASN A 37 -5.08 14.43 19.24
C ASN A 37 -6.60 14.38 19.50
N LEU A 38 -7.40 14.08 18.46
CA LEU A 38 -8.85 13.95 18.59
C LEU A 38 -9.27 12.77 19.49
N LEU A 39 -8.52 11.68 19.46
CA LEU A 39 -8.79 10.47 20.24
C LEU A 39 -8.15 10.50 21.64
N GLY A 40 -7.47 11.58 22.01
CA GLY A 40 -6.80 11.71 23.31
C GLY A 40 -5.64 10.73 23.50
N VAL A 41 -4.99 10.31 22.43
CA VAL A 41 -3.81 9.43 22.50
C VAL A 41 -2.63 10.22 23.04
N THR A 42 -2.13 9.82 24.20
CA THR A 42 -1.01 10.48 24.91
C THR A 42 0.32 9.77 24.72
N ASP A 43 0.35 8.64 24.05
CA ASP A 43 1.50 7.76 23.88
C ASP A 43 2.45 8.19 22.74
N ILE A 44 2.36 9.45 22.33
CA ILE A 44 3.29 10.05 21.36
C ILE A 44 4.39 10.78 22.14
N SER A 45 5.64 10.34 21.99
CA SER A 45 6.78 11.00 22.62
C SER A 45 6.88 12.46 22.17
N SER A 46 7.21 13.36 23.10
CA SER A 46 7.36 14.81 22.86
C SER A 46 8.40 15.15 21.79
N ASP A 47 9.36 14.26 21.58
CA ASP A 47 10.45 14.43 20.60
C ASP A 47 10.00 14.10 19.16
N ILE A 48 8.81 13.51 19.00
CA ILE A 48 8.28 13.12 17.68
C ILE A 48 7.44 14.25 17.11
N THR A 49 7.91 14.81 16.01
CA THR A 49 7.20 15.89 15.31
C THR A 49 6.61 15.40 14.00
N MET A 50 5.50 16.01 13.58
CA MET A 50 4.88 15.74 12.28
C MET A 50 5.87 15.97 11.13
N THR A 51 6.67 17.03 11.20
CA THR A 51 7.70 17.34 10.18
C THR A 51 8.81 16.28 10.18
N GLY A 52 9.24 15.79 11.35
CA GLY A 52 10.25 14.74 11.44
C GLY A 52 9.80 13.44 10.79
N ILE A 53 8.54 13.04 11.00
CA ILE A 53 7.97 11.85 10.35
C ILE A 53 7.83 12.08 8.83
N ALA A 54 7.35 13.26 8.40
CA ALA A 54 7.23 13.59 6.99
C ALA A 54 8.60 13.51 6.28
N LEU A 55 9.67 14.01 6.92
CA LEU A 55 11.02 13.95 6.37
C LEU A 55 11.53 12.50 6.24
N LYS A 56 11.32 11.67 7.26
CA LYS A 56 11.67 10.24 7.21
C LYS A 56 10.91 9.53 6.09
N MET A 57 9.62 9.79 5.95
CA MET A 57 8.81 9.25 4.85
C MET A 57 9.30 9.74 3.48
N ALA A 58 9.64 11.03 3.36
CA ALA A 58 10.19 11.60 2.13
C ALA A 58 11.47 10.85 1.70
N LEU A 59 12.38 10.59 2.64
CA LEU A 59 13.60 9.85 2.34
C LEU A 59 13.29 8.41 1.88
N VAL A 60 12.47 7.68 2.61
CA VAL A 60 12.16 6.27 2.31
C VAL A 60 11.39 6.11 1.00
N VAL A 61 10.52 7.06 0.65
CA VAL A 61 9.69 6.99 -0.57
C VAL A 61 10.42 7.61 -1.76
N THR A 62 10.97 8.82 -1.60
CA THR A 62 11.46 9.63 -2.73
C THR A 62 12.83 9.17 -3.22
N VAL A 63 13.74 8.78 -2.32
CA VAL A 63 15.10 8.37 -2.71
C VAL A 63 15.10 7.18 -3.66
N PRO A 64 14.41 6.06 -3.37
CA PRO A 64 14.36 4.94 -4.31
C PRO A 64 13.73 5.29 -5.66
N VAL A 65 12.70 6.15 -5.66
CA VAL A 65 12.03 6.60 -6.88
C VAL A 65 13.00 7.44 -7.74
N ILE A 66 13.68 8.41 -7.14
CA ILE A 66 14.67 9.24 -7.86
C ILE A 66 15.79 8.36 -8.40
N LEU A 67 16.32 7.44 -7.60
CA LEU A 67 17.37 6.52 -8.06
C LEU A 67 16.88 5.68 -9.24
N GLY A 68 15.68 5.14 -9.16
CA GLY A 68 15.07 4.38 -10.26
C GLY A 68 14.90 5.22 -11.54
N MET A 69 14.49 6.48 -11.42
CA MET A 69 14.36 7.41 -12.54
C MET A 69 15.73 7.76 -13.15
N ILE A 70 16.74 7.98 -12.32
CA ILE A 70 18.13 8.23 -12.77
C ILE A 70 18.65 7.02 -13.54
N ILE A 71 18.54 5.82 -12.98
CA ILE A 71 18.98 4.59 -13.64
C ILE A 71 18.26 4.43 -15.00
N ARG A 72 16.95 4.62 -15.02
CA ARG A 72 16.17 4.53 -16.26
C ARG A 72 16.63 5.55 -17.31
N LYS A 73 16.94 6.79 -16.90
CA LYS A 73 17.39 7.85 -17.80
C LYS A 73 18.78 7.57 -18.41
N PHE A 74 19.73 7.10 -17.59
CA PHE A 74 21.11 6.89 -18.03
C PHE A 74 21.39 5.50 -18.60
N ALA A 75 20.55 4.52 -18.26
CA ALA A 75 20.70 3.13 -18.69
C ALA A 75 19.43 2.60 -19.39
N GLU A 76 18.76 3.43 -20.19
CA GLU A 76 17.48 3.10 -20.84
C GLU A 76 17.57 1.83 -21.68
N ASN A 77 18.60 1.69 -22.50
CA ASN A 77 18.81 0.51 -23.34
C ASN A 77 19.02 -0.76 -22.51
N PHE A 78 19.77 -0.67 -21.42
CA PHE A 78 19.96 -1.79 -20.49
C PHE A 78 18.64 -2.19 -19.81
N VAL A 79 17.91 -1.22 -19.29
CA VAL A 79 16.61 -1.45 -18.63
C VAL A 79 15.60 -2.05 -19.61
N SER A 80 15.47 -1.49 -20.81
CA SER A 80 14.52 -1.95 -21.82
C SER A 80 14.83 -3.35 -22.31
N SER A 81 16.11 -3.66 -22.55
CA SER A 81 16.55 -4.99 -22.98
C SER A 81 16.38 -6.06 -21.91
N ASN A 82 16.42 -5.69 -20.63
CA ASN A 82 16.35 -6.61 -19.49
C ASN A 82 15.03 -6.51 -18.71
N ILE A 83 14.02 -5.82 -19.23
CA ILE A 83 12.77 -5.55 -18.50
C ILE A 83 12.11 -6.83 -17.97
N SER A 84 12.11 -7.90 -18.76
CA SER A 84 11.55 -9.20 -18.33
C SER A 84 12.29 -9.83 -17.16
N ILE A 85 13.62 -9.68 -17.12
CA ILE A 85 14.46 -10.19 -16.02
C ILE A 85 14.23 -9.34 -14.78
N ILE A 86 14.18 -8.01 -14.93
CA ILE A 86 13.91 -7.06 -13.85
C ILE A 86 12.54 -7.34 -13.23
N GLU A 87 11.50 -7.54 -14.05
CA GLU A 87 10.15 -7.90 -13.57
C GLU A 87 10.15 -9.23 -12.79
N LYS A 88 10.88 -10.24 -13.25
CA LYS A 88 11.01 -11.53 -12.55
C LYS A 88 11.72 -11.37 -11.21
N ILE A 89 12.86 -10.66 -11.18
CA ILE A 89 13.60 -10.39 -9.94
C ILE A 89 12.73 -9.64 -8.96
N THR A 90 12.05 -8.58 -9.38
CA THR A 90 11.15 -7.80 -8.53
C THR A 90 10.02 -8.66 -7.98
N THR A 91 9.45 -9.55 -8.81
CA THR A 91 8.39 -10.48 -8.36
C THR A 91 8.92 -11.47 -7.34
N VAL A 92 10.10 -12.03 -7.56
CA VAL A 92 10.73 -12.97 -6.60
C VAL A 92 11.04 -12.26 -5.29
N LEU A 93 11.63 -11.07 -5.32
CA LEU A 93 11.89 -10.27 -4.13
C LEU A 93 10.59 -9.95 -3.37
N PHE A 94 9.52 -9.58 -4.08
CA PHE A 94 8.22 -9.36 -3.49
C PHE A 94 7.69 -10.63 -2.77
N VAL A 95 7.79 -11.80 -3.42
CA VAL A 95 7.35 -13.06 -2.82
C VAL A 95 8.18 -13.41 -1.59
N ILE A 96 9.50 -13.17 -1.63
CA ILE A 96 10.39 -13.41 -0.47
C ILE A 96 9.98 -12.51 0.69
N VAL A 97 9.85 -11.21 0.47
CA VAL A 97 9.45 -10.24 1.52
C VAL A 97 8.08 -10.62 2.09
N PHE A 98 7.13 -10.95 1.22
CA PHE A 98 5.80 -11.38 1.63
C PHE A 98 5.85 -12.65 2.50
N ALA A 99 6.59 -13.66 2.06
CA ALA A 99 6.75 -14.92 2.81
C ALA A 99 7.44 -14.69 4.17
N THR A 100 8.45 -13.82 4.23
CA THR A 100 9.14 -13.47 5.47
C THR A 100 8.18 -12.87 6.49
N ILE A 101 7.34 -11.92 6.09
CA ILE A 101 6.32 -11.31 6.97
C ILE A 101 5.38 -12.39 7.52
N TRP A 102 4.91 -13.32 6.68
CA TRP A 102 4.03 -14.40 7.11
C TRP A 102 4.71 -15.39 8.07
N ILE A 103 5.98 -15.66 7.87
CA ILE A 103 6.75 -16.59 8.73
C ILE A 103 7.05 -15.94 10.08
N GLU A 104 7.45 -14.66 10.09
CA GLU A 104 7.77 -13.93 11.32
C GLU A 104 6.53 -13.74 12.21
N GLU A 105 5.39 -13.38 11.60
CA GLU A 105 4.17 -13.06 12.33
C GLU A 105 3.24 -14.27 12.56
N ARG A 106 3.63 -15.48 12.15
CA ARG A 106 2.77 -16.68 12.18
C ARG A 106 2.10 -16.93 13.53
N GLU A 107 2.77 -16.64 14.63
CA GLU A 107 2.25 -16.86 15.98
C GLU A 107 1.24 -15.78 16.37
N ASN A 108 1.36 -14.58 15.80
CA ASN A 108 0.53 -13.43 16.08
C ASN A 108 -0.65 -13.28 15.11
N ILE A 109 -0.62 -13.95 13.95
CA ILE A 109 -1.65 -13.80 12.90
C ILE A 109 -3.06 -13.97 13.46
N PHE A 110 -3.32 -15.01 14.26
CA PHE A 110 -4.63 -15.24 14.82
C PHE A 110 -5.06 -14.13 15.78
N ASN A 111 -4.14 -13.60 16.57
CA ASN A 111 -4.42 -12.48 17.48
C ASN A 111 -4.72 -11.20 16.70
N TYR A 112 -3.96 -10.90 15.66
CA TYR A 112 -4.20 -9.74 14.81
C TYR A 112 -5.54 -9.82 14.09
N LEU A 113 -5.86 -10.98 13.51
CA LEU A 113 -7.13 -11.20 12.83
C LEU A 113 -8.32 -11.20 13.81
N LYS A 114 -8.15 -11.71 15.04
CA LYS A 114 -9.20 -11.67 16.06
C LYS A 114 -9.49 -10.24 16.54
N GLN A 115 -8.46 -9.40 16.69
CA GLN A 115 -8.60 -8.03 17.20
C GLN A 115 -9.08 -7.05 16.14
N ALA A 116 -8.52 -7.09 14.95
CA ALA A 116 -8.77 -6.11 13.90
C ALA A 116 -9.32 -6.69 12.59
N GLY A 117 -9.27 -8.03 12.41
CA GLY A 117 -9.54 -8.68 11.13
C GLY A 117 -10.90 -8.35 10.53
N PHE A 118 -11.97 -8.37 11.33
CA PHE A 118 -13.30 -8.04 10.83
C PHE A 118 -13.40 -6.59 10.36
N ALA A 119 -12.91 -5.65 11.15
CA ALA A 119 -12.96 -4.22 10.82
C ALA A 119 -12.16 -3.91 9.54
N VAL A 120 -10.94 -4.45 9.43
CA VAL A 120 -10.08 -4.22 8.26
C VAL A 120 -10.60 -4.96 7.02
N LEU A 121 -11.24 -6.12 7.17
CA LEU A 121 -11.89 -6.83 6.06
C LEU A 121 -13.04 -6.00 5.48
N VAL A 122 -13.92 -5.51 6.33
CA VAL A 122 -15.04 -4.65 5.93
C VAL A 122 -14.52 -3.38 5.27
N LEU A 123 -13.54 -2.71 5.90
CA LEU A 123 -12.92 -1.52 5.35
C LEU A 123 -12.34 -1.77 3.96
N ASN A 124 -11.57 -2.84 3.78
CA ASN A 124 -10.93 -3.16 2.52
C ASN A 124 -11.95 -3.42 1.40
N ILE A 125 -12.97 -4.26 1.67
CA ILE A 125 -14.02 -4.56 0.69
C ILE A 125 -14.81 -3.29 0.33
N VAL A 126 -15.21 -2.51 1.32
CA VAL A 126 -15.96 -1.26 1.10
C VAL A 126 -15.15 -0.29 0.24
N MET A 127 -13.86 -0.10 0.55
CA MET A 127 -12.98 0.78 -0.23
C MET A 127 -12.84 0.32 -1.68
N MET A 128 -12.65 -0.98 -1.94
CA MET A 128 -12.53 -1.51 -3.29
C MET A 128 -13.84 -1.34 -4.08
N VAL A 129 -14.98 -1.63 -3.46
CA VAL A 129 -16.29 -1.53 -4.07
C VAL A 129 -16.65 -0.07 -4.35
N LEU A 130 -16.50 0.81 -3.37
CA LEU A 130 -16.74 2.25 -3.53
C LEU A 130 -15.87 2.84 -4.63
N ALA A 131 -14.58 2.52 -4.64
CA ALA A 131 -13.65 3.00 -5.64
C ALA A 131 -14.07 2.57 -7.07
N TYR A 132 -14.53 1.33 -7.23
CA TYR A 132 -15.05 0.85 -8.51
C TYR A 132 -16.27 1.64 -8.97
N TYR A 133 -17.25 1.85 -8.09
CA TYR A 133 -18.49 2.56 -8.44
C TYR A 133 -18.28 4.06 -8.62
N ILE A 134 -17.42 4.70 -7.82
CA ILE A 134 -17.04 6.12 -8.02
C ILE A 134 -16.37 6.28 -9.39
N ALA A 135 -15.42 5.41 -9.73
CA ALA A 135 -14.80 5.42 -11.04
C ALA A 135 -15.83 5.21 -12.18
N LYS A 136 -16.83 4.35 -11.95
CA LYS A 136 -17.94 4.15 -12.90
C LYS A 136 -18.77 5.42 -13.07
N LEU A 137 -19.09 6.12 -12.00
CA LEU A 137 -19.85 7.38 -12.03
C LEU A 137 -19.07 8.50 -12.73
N LEU A 138 -17.75 8.51 -12.63
CA LEU A 138 -16.87 9.46 -13.31
C LEU A 138 -16.65 9.11 -14.80
N ALA A 139 -17.44 8.19 -15.36
CA ALA A 139 -17.41 7.76 -16.75
C ALA A 139 -16.04 7.22 -17.24
N THR A 140 -15.24 6.65 -16.33
CA THR A 140 -13.97 6.01 -16.71
C THR A 140 -14.21 4.68 -17.42
N GLY A 141 -13.26 4.26 -18.26
CA GLY A 141 -13.31 2.95 -18.92
C GLY A 141 -13.20 1.78 -17.93
N ILE A 142 -13.58 0.58 -18.37
CA ILE A 142 -13.55 -0.61 -17.50
C ILE A 142 -12.15 -0.94 -16.95
N LYS A 143 -11.10 -0.74 -17.75
CA LYS A 143 -9.71 -0.96 -17.31
C LYS A 143 -9.28 0.00 -16.19
N GLN A 144 -9.72 1.25 -16.28
CA GLN A 144 -9.47 2.27 -15.25
C GLN A 144 -10.23 1.94 -13.96
N ARG A 145 -11.50 1.52 -14.06
CA ARG A 145 -12.31 1.11 -12.89
C ARG A 145 -11.67 -0.05 -12.14
N LYS A 146 -11.18 -1.06 -12.87
CA LYS A 146 -10.46 -2.20 -12.31
C LYS A 146 -9.18 -1.74 -11.60
N CYS A 147 -8.41 -0.86 -12.24
CA CYS A 147 -7.21 -0.27 -11.68
C CYS A 147 -7.52 0.48 -10.37
N ILE A 148 -8.43 1.44 -10.40
CA ILE A 148 -8.77 2.29 -9.25
C ILE A 148 -9.28 1.46 -8.07
N SER A 149 -10.13 0.46 -8.34
CA SER A 149 -10.62 -0.46 -7.31
C SER A 149 -9.50 -1.21 -6.61
N ILE A 150 -8.58 -1.78 -7.37
CA ILE A 150 -7.45 -2.56 -6.84
C ILE A 150 -6.48 -1.66 -6.08
N GLU A 151 -6.12 -0.50 -6.62
CA GLU A 151 -5.21 0.46 -5.96
C GLU A 151 -5.78 0.97 -4.63
N CYS A 152 -7.10 1.17 -4.53
CA CYS A 152 -7.75 1.55 -3.28
C CYS A 152 -7.77 0.42 -2.23
N GLY A 153 -7.77 -0.82 -2.65
CA GLY A 153 -7.74 -1.96 -1.73
C GLY A 153 -6.34 -2.38 -1.30
N LEU A 154 -5.37 -2.22 -2.17
CA LEU A 154 -3.98 -2.62 -1.92
C LEU A 154 -3.17 -1.44 -1.41
N GLN A 155 -2.86 -1.46 -0.13
CA GLN A 155 -2.16 -0.39 0.58
C GLN A 155 -0.68 -0.72 0.82
N ASN A 156 0.12 0.31 1.09
CA ASN A 156 1.52 0.14 1.46
C ASN A 156 1.66 -0.19 2.95
N GLY A 157 1.40 -1.46 3.31
CA GLY A 157 1.47 -1.94 4.68
C GLY A 157 2.84 -1.76 5.32
N THR A 158 3.92 -1.96 4.56
CA THR A 158 5.30 -1.78 5.06
C THR A 158 5.56 -0.33 5.48
N LEU A 159 5.13 0.64 4.66
CA LEU A 159 5.25 2.06 5.00
C LEU A 159 4.40 2.40 6.23
N ALA A 160 3.19 1.84 6.32
CA ALA A 160 2.31 2.08 7.47
C ALA A 160 2.90 1.51 8.76
N ILE A 161 3.47 0.29 8.74
CA ILE A 161 4.19 -0.29 9.88
C ILE A 161 5.40 0.59 10.25
N PHE A 162 6.22 0.97 9.26
CA PHE A 162 7.36 1.85 9.49
C PHE A 162 6.93 3.14 10.20
N VAL A 163 5.87 3.80 9.73
CA VAL A 163 5.39 5.05 10.35
C VAL A 163 4.86 4.79 11.75
N ALA A 164 4.10 3.73 11.97
CA ALA A 164 3.58 3.37 13.28
C ALA A 164 4.71 3.15 14.30
N THR A 165 5.76 2.42 13.92
CA THR A 165 6.94 2.18 14.78
C THR A 165 7.77 3.43 15.07
N GLN A 166 7.65 4.46 14.24
CA GLN A 166 8.33 5.74 14.49
C GLN A 166 7.55 6.65 15.44
N ILE A 167 6.26 6.43 15.62
CA ILE A 167 5.36 7.32 16.38
C ILE A 167 4.97 6.71 17.72
N PHE A 168 4.66 5.42 17.75
CA PHE A 168 4.14 4.72 18.91
C PHE A 168 5.14 3.70 19.45
N SER A 169 5.29 3.65 20.76
CA SER A 169 6.10 2.64 21.45
C SER A 169 5.33 1.33 21.67
N ASP A 170 4.00 1.39 21.76
CA ASP A 170 3.15 0.22 21.92
C ASP A 170 2.90 -0.49 20.60
N ILE A 171 3.24 -1.77 20.53
CA ILE A 171 3.07 -2.62 19.36
C ILE A 171 1.60 -2.80 18.96
N SER A 172 0.65 -2.55 19.88
CA SER A 172 -0.79 -2.64 19.58
C SER A 172 -1.23 -1.71 18.46
N TYR A 173 -0.56 -0.59 18.26
CA TYR A 173 -0.83 0.32 17.13
C TYR A 173 -0.46 -0.25 15.76
N ILE A 174 0.34 -1.30 15.71
CA ILE A 174 0.73 -1.98 14.46
C ILE A 174 -0.31 -3.04 14.07
N ILE A 175 -1.05 -3.59 15.04
CA ILE A 175 -1.98 -4.71 14.83
C ILE A 175 -2.98 -4.48 13.68
N PRO A 176 -3.69 -3.33 13.58
CA PRO A 176 -4.62 -3.11 12.47
C PRO A 176 -3.93 -3.11 11.10
N THR A 177 -2.72 -2.54 11.03
CA THR A 177 -1.95 -2.50 9.79
C THR A 177 -1.45 -3.89 9.39
N ALA A 178 -0.96 -4.68 10.33
CA ALA A 178 -0.54 -6.06 10.09
C ALA A 178 -1.73 -6.92 9.63
N ALA A 179 -2.87 -6.84 10.31
CA ALA A 179 -4.10 -7.51 9.90
C ALA A 179 -4.56 -7.09 8.50
N TYR A 180 -4.46 -5.79 8.18
CA TYR A 180 -4.80 -5.27 6.85
C TYR A 180 -3.87 -5.84 5.77
N ALA A 181 -2.57 -5.88 6.02
CA ALA A 181 -1.58 -6.42 5.09
C ALA A 181 -1.85 -7.88 4.74
N LEU A 182 -2.34 -8.68 5.68
CA LEU A 182 -2.74 -10.06 5.43
C LEU A 182 -4.02 -10.14 4.59
N ILE A 183 -5.04 -9.38 4.96
CA ILE A 183 -6.37 -9.42 4.35
C ILE A 183 -6.37 -8.84 2.93
N MET A 184 -5.65 -7.75 2.68
CA MET A 184 -5.67 -7.05 1.40
C MET A 184 -5.21 -7.91 0.22
N TYR A 185 -4.29 -8.84 0.43
CA TYR A 185 -3.87 -9.75 -0.63
C TYR A 185 -4.93 -10.81 -0.92
N LEU A 186 -5.57 -11.35 0.11
CA LEU A 186 -6.65 -12.32 -0.06
C LEU A 186 -7.84 -11.69 -0.80
N THR A 187 -8.31 -10.56 -0.33
CA THR A 187 -9.43 -9.82 -0.95
C THR A 187 -9.06 -9.30 -2.33
N GLY A 188 -7.81 -8.85 -2.52
CA GLY A 188 -7.27 -8.43 -3.81
C GLY A 188 -7.31 -9.56 -4.83
N PHE A 189 -6.90 -10.77 -4.50
CA PHE A 189 -7.01 -11.92 -5.39
C PHE A 189 -8.46 -12.27 -5.72
N ILE A 190 -9.36 -12.26 -4.73
CA ILE A 190 -10.79 -12.48 -4.94
C ILE A 190 -11.34 -11.41 -5.89
N MET A 191 -11.02 -10.13 -5.65
CA MET A 191 -11.48 -9.02 -6.49
C MET A 191 -10.94 -9.11 -7.91
N ILE A 192 -9.67 -9.49 -8.10
CA ILE A 192 -9.08 -9.74 -9.42
C ILE A 192 -9.89 -10.81 -10.17
N PHE A 193 -10.22 -11.91 -9.49
CA PHE A 193 -10.99 -12.98 -10.08
C PHE A 193 -12.39 -12.53 -10.52
N ILE A 194 -13.06 -11.72 -9.70
CA ILE A 194 -14.38 -11.13 -10.02
C ILE A 194 -14.25 -10.16 -11.19
N LEU A 195 -13.31 -9.22 -11.12
CA LEU A 195 -13.15 -8.17 -12.13
C LEU A 195 -12.63 -8.70 -13.47
N ARG A 196 -11.88 -9.79 -13.47
CA ARG A 196 -11.39 -10.40 -14.70
C ARG A 196 -12.51 -10.92 -15.59
N ARG A 197 -13.64 -11.31 -14.98
CA ARG A 197 -14.82 -11.81 -15.69
C ARG A 197 -15.74 -10.69 -16.22
N SER A 198 -15.60 -9.47 -15.69
CA SER A 198 -16.37 -8.34 -16.18
C SER A 198 -15.70 -7.79 -17.45
N THR A 199 -16.40 -7.90 -18.55
CA THR A 199 -16.07 -7.32 -19.86
C THR A 199 -16.59 -5.91 -19.97
#